data_0cd896f268d7062531cd8c069c7e69d1
#
_entry.id   0cd896f268d7062531cd8c069c7e69d1
#
_cell.length_a   1.000
_cell.length_b   1.000
_cell.length_c   1.000
_cell.angle_alpha   90.00
_cell.angle_beta   90.00
_cell.angle_gamma   90.00
#
_symmetry.space_group_name_H-M   'P 1'
#
loop_
_entity.id
_entity.type
_entity.pdbx_description
1 polymer ?
#
loop_
_entity_poly.entity_id
_entity_poly.type
_entity_poly.pdbx_seq_one_letter_code
_entity_poly.pdbx_strand_id
1 'polypeptide(L)'
;MADVPAALTRVMEELGRLPGIGPKTAQRLSFYILRTPRESVDRLASALVEVKARIRFCDECFFIAEGARCAICMSARRDRGVLCVVEEPLDVLAIERTGEYHGVYHVLHGALFVELRHVVLRDAAGQTE
;
A
#
# COMPACT_ATOMS: atom_id res chain seq x y z
N MET A 1 32.90 -25.93 1.69
CA MET A 1 31.66 -25.21 1.33
C MET A 1 31.96 -24.26 0.21
N ALA A 2 31.17 -24.27 -0.84
CA ALA A 2 31.36 -23.28 -1.91
C ALA A 2 30.99 -21.89 -1.38
N ASP A 3 31.91 -20.95 -1.51
CA ASP A 3 31.65 -19.57 -1.12
C ASP A 3 30.65 -18.94 -2.10
N VAL A 4 29.49 -18.57 -1.59
CA VAL A 4 28.52 -17.81 -2.36
C VAL A 4 29.00 -16.37 -2.48
N PRO A 5 29.09 -15.80 -3.70
CA PRO A 5 29.51 -14.41 -3.87
C PRO A 5 28.68 -13.44 -3.04
N ALA A 6 29.33 -12.46 -2.43
CA ALA A 6 28.70 -11.50 -1.51
C ALA A 6 27.48 -10.78 -2.14
N ALA A 7 27.54 -10.46 -3.44
CA ALA A 7 26.40 -9.84 -4.13
C ALA A 7 25.15 -10.72 -4.14
N LEU A 8 25.32 -12.05 -4.34
CA LEU A 8 24.20 -12.98 -4.33
C LEU A 8 23.66 -13.20 -2.92
N THR A 9 24.55 -13.31 -1.93
CA THR A 9 24.17 -13.39 -0.50
C THR A 9 23.33 -12.19 -0.09
N ARG A 10 23.73 -10.99 -0.48
CA ARG A 10 22.98 -9.77 -0.19
C ARG A 10 21.58 -9.77 -0.79
N VAL A 11 21.40 -10.23 -2.02
CA VAL A 11 20.07 -10.35 -2.62
C VAL A 11 19.20 -11.34 -1.85
N MET A 12 19.76 -12.50 -1.46
CA MET A 12 19.06 -13.48 -0.63
C MET A 12 18.59 -12.89 0.70
N GLU A 13 19.45 -12.13 1.38
CA GLU A 13 19.15 -11.49 2.65
C GLU A 13 18.03 -10.44 2.49
N GLU A 14 18.13 -9.55 1.49
CA GLU A 14 17.11 -8.52 1.26
C GLU A 14 15.76 -9.10 0.88
N LEU A 15 15.71 -10.11 0.02
CA LEU A 15 14.47 -10.81 -0.33
C LEU A 15 13.89 -11.54 0.89
N GLY A 16 14.74 -12.14 1.73
CA GLY A 16 14.32 -12.84 2.94
C GLY A 16 13.72 -11.93 4.03
N ARG A 17 13.93 -10.62 3.96
CA ARG A 17 13.30 -9.62 4.84
C ARG A 17 11.87 -9.30 4.46
N LEU A 18 11.46 -9.66 3.24
CA LEU A 18 10.09 -9.40 2.79
C LEU A 18 9.09 -10.35 3.48
N PRO A 19 7.93 -9.84 3.91
CA PRO A 19 6.91 -10.67 4.54
C PRO A 19 6.49 -11.82 3.62
N GLY A 20 6.39 -13.02 4.17
CA GLY A 20 6.00 -14.22 3.44
C GLY A 20 7.12 -14.87 2.63
N ILE A 21 8.33 -14.30 2.59
CA ILE A 21 9.49 -14.89 1.92
C ILE A 21 10.44 -15.51 2.93
N GLY A 22 10.42 -16.84 3.02
CA GLY A 22 11.37 -17.58 3.85
C GLY A 22 12.72 -17.80 3.15
N PRO A 23 13.73 -18.36 3.86
CA PRO A 23 15.09 -18.54 3.33
C PRO A 23 15.16 -19.34 2.03
N LYS A 24 14.38 -20.42 1.91
CA LYS A 24 14.35 -21.24 0.69
C LYS A 24 13.75 -20.48 -0.50
N THR A 25 12.70 -19.73 -0.28
CA THR A 25 12.08 -18.90 -1.33
C THR A 25 13.00 -17.76 -1.74
N ALA A 26 13.65 -17.08 -0.79
CA ALA A 26 14.64 -16.05 -1.07
C ALA A 26 15.79 -16.59 -1.93
N GLN A 27 16.30 -17.76 -1.61
CA GLN A 27 17.33 -18.44 -2.40
C GLN A 27 16.85 -18.72 -3.84
N ARG A 28 15.67 -19.31 -3.99
CA ARG A 28 15.09 -19.61 -5.32
C ARG A 28 14.89 -18.34 -6.17
N LEU A 29 14.38 -17.29 -5.57
CA LEU A 29 14.17 -16.00 -6.24
C LEU A 29 15.51 -15.37 -6.64
N SER A 30 16.53 -15.44 -5.79
CA SER A 30 17.85 -14.91 -6.08
C SER A 30 18.51 -15.59 -7.28
N PHE A 31 18.40 -16.92 -7.36
CA PHE A 31 18.90 -17.68 -8.51
C PHE A 31 18.07 -17.42 -9.78
N TYR A 32 16.78 -17.18 -9.65
CA TYR A 32 15.94 -16.76 -10.77
C TYR A 32 16.39 -15.39 -11.30
N ILE A 33 16.60 -14.43 -10.42
CA ILE A 33 17.08 -13.08 -10.76
C ILE A 33 18.45 -13.16 -11.47
N LEU A 34 19.35 -14.00 -10.97
CA LEU A 34 20.67 -14.21 -11.57
C LEU A 34 20.61 -14.65 -13.05
N ARG A 35 19.60 -15.46 -13.41
CA ARG A 35 19.37 -15.95 -14.78
C ARG A 35 18.49 -15.04 -15.62
N THR A 36 17.85 -14.07 -15.01
CA THR A 36 16.97 -13.11 -15.69
C THR A 36 17.80 -12.09 -16.47
N PRO A 37 17.38 -11.67 -17.69
CA PRO A 37 18.04 -10.60 -18.41
C PRO A 37 18.14 -9.32 -17.59
N ARG A 38 19.26 -8.63 -17.70
CA ARG A 38 19.54 -7.41 -16.94
C ARG A 38 18.43 -6.35 -17.06
N GLU A 39 17.89 -6.16 -18.24
CA GLU A 39 16.79 -5.21 -18.49
C GLU A 39 15.55 -5.48 -17.64
N SER A 40 15.22 -6.75 -17.39
CA SER A 40 14.11 -7.13 -16.53
C SER A 40 14.41 -6.87 -15.06
N VAL A 41 15.66 -7.06 -14.64
CA VAL A 41 16.09 -6.73 -13.28
C VAL A 41 16.08 -5.21 -13.06
N ASP A 42 16.56 -4.44 -14.02
CA ASP A 42 16.57 -2.97 -13.96
C ASP A 42 15.13 -2.43 -13.87
N ARG A 43 14.20 -3.01 -14.63
CA ARG A 43 12.76 -2.64 -14.52
C ARG A 43 12.19 -2.91 -13.14
N LEU A 44 12.47 -4.07 -12.58
CA LEU A 44 12.00 -4.42 -11.22
C LEU A 44 12.60 -3.46 -10.18
N ALA A 45 13.90 -3.24 -10.23
CA ALA A 45 14.60 -2.35 -9.30
C ALA A 45 14.06 -0.92 -9.39
N SER A 46 13.87 -0.40 -10.60
CA SER A 46 13.30 0.93 -10.83
C SER A 46 11.88 1.04 -10.31
N ALA A 47 11.03 0.04 -10.54
CA ALA A 47 9.66 0.01 -10.03
C ALA A 47 9.60 0.05 -8.50
N LEU A 48 10.49 -0.69 -7.83
CA LEU A 48 10.57 -0.68 -6.36
C LEU A 48 10.97 0.69 -5.82
N VAL A 49 11.94 1.34 -6.44
CA VAL A 49 12.38 2.69 -6.06
C VAL A 49 11.28 3.72 -6.33
N GLU A 50 10.61 3.62 -7.48
CA GLU A 50 9.55 4.54 -7.91
C GLU A 50 8.36 4.54 -6.95
N VAL A 51 7.94 3.39 -6.46
CA VAL A 51 6.87 3.30 -5.45
C VAL A 51 7.19 4.16 -4.23
N LYS A 52 8.41 4.10 -3.72
CA LYS A 52 8.83 4.90 -2.56
C LYS A 52 8.96 6.39 -2.86
N ALA A 53 9.34 6.74 -4.10
CA ALA A 53 9.51 8.12 -4.50
C ALA A 53 8.20 8.84 -4.84
N ARG A 54 7.23 8.13 -5.42
CA ARG A 54 6.01 8.74 -5.98
C ARG A 54 4.75 8.50 -5.16
N ILE A 55 4.64 7.37 -4.48
CA ILE A 55 3.44 7.01 -3.72
C ILE A 55 3.50 7.60 -2.31
N ARG A 56 2.44 8.26 -1.93
CA ARG A 56 2.20 8.84 -0.60
C ARG A 56 0.76 8.56 -0.16
N PHE A 57 0.40 8.98 1.05
CA PHE A 57 -0.97 8.91 1.50
C PHE A 57 -1.72 10.21 1.18
N CYS A 58 -3.00 10.05 0.82
CA CYS A 58 -3.90 11.17 0.56
C CYS A 58 -4.05 12.05 1.80
N ASP A 59 -3.96 13.36 1.64
CA ASP A 59 -4.10 14.31 2.74
C ASP A 59 -5.51 14.31 3.38
N GLU A 60 -6.53 13.88 2.63
CA GLU A 60 -7.91 13.80 3.13
C GLU A 60 -8.24 12.46 3.78
N CYS A 61 -8.03 11.36 3.04
CA CYS A 61 -8.54 10.04 3.44
C CYS A 61 -7.45 9.05 3.84
N PHE A 62 -6.17 9.39 3.69
CA PHE A 62 -5.01 8.53 3.97
C PHE A 62 -4.93 7.25 3.11
N PHE A 63 -5.70 7.18 2.03
CA PHE A 63 -5.51 6.17 0.99
C PHE A 63 -4.26 6.50 0.16
N ILE A 64 -3.83 5.56 -0.67
CA ILE A 64 -2.66 5.75 -1.55
C ILE A 64 -2.94 6.80 -2.64
N ALA A 65 -1.96 7.67 -2.87
CA ALA A 65 -2.02 8.74 -3.83
C ALA A 65 -0.63 9.04 -4.42
N GLU A 66 -0.58 9.60 -5.61
CA GLU A 66 0.66 10.18 -6.17
C GLU A 66 0.81 11.67 -5.86
N GLY A 67 -0.29 12.37 -5.61
CA GLY A 67 -0.33 13.78 -5.24
C GLY A 67 -0.89 13.99 -3.84
N ALA A 68 -1.32 15.21 -3.56
CA ALA A 68 -1.91 15.59 -2.27
C ALA A 68 -3.23 14.84 -1.99
N ARG A 69 -4.03 14.57 -3.03
CA ARG A 69 -5.33 13.90 -2.94
C ARG A 69 -5.38 12.69 -3.88
N CYS A 70 -6.01 11.61 -3.41
CA CYS A 70 -6.22 10.42 -4.22
C CYS A 70 -7.36 10.61 -5.25
N ALA A 71 -7.43 9.72 -6.23
CA ALA A 71 -8.44 9.75 -7.28
C ALA A 71 -9.88 9.69 -6.73
N ILE A 72 -10.10 8.98 -5.63
CA ILE A 72 -11.41 8.87 -4.98
C ILE A 72 -11.82 10.23 -4.40
N CYS A 73 -10.95 10.88 -3.63
CA CYS A 73 -11.22 12.20 -3.04
C CYS A 73 -11.40 13.30 -4.09
N MET A 74 -10.75 13.17 -5.24
CA MET A 74 -10.89 14.14 -6.34
C MET A 74 -12.13 13.89 -7.21
N SER A 75 -12.76 12.74 -7.11
CA SER A 75 -13.89 12.38 -7.96
C SER A 75 -15.16 13.13 -7.54
N ALA A 76 -15.76 13.85 -8.49
CA ALA A 76 -17.06 14.53 -8.30
C ALA A 76 -18.25 13.55 -8.23
N ARG A 77 -18.04 12.28 -8.58
CA ARG A 77 -19.09 11.24 -8.58
C ARG A 77 -19.30 10.62 -7.20
N ARG A 78 -18.44 10.91 -6.23
CA ARG A 78 -18.51 10.35 -4.90
C ARG A 78 -19.53 11.06 -4.03
N ASP A 79 -20.32 10.28 -3.32
CA ASP A 79 -21.20 10.79 -2.27
C ASP A 79 -20.38 11.09 -1.02
N ARG A 80 -20.17 12.37 -0.76
CA ARG A 80 -19.41 12.84 0.40
C ARG A 80 -20.18 12.76 1.72
N GLY A 81 -21.47 12.47 1.67
CA GLY A 81 -22.30 12.21 2.83
C GLY A 81 -22.14 10.81 3.41
N VAL A 82 -21.44 9.90 2.69
CA VAL A 82 -21.24 8.51 3.11
C VAL A 82 -19.76 8.23 3.29
N LEU A 83 -19.35 7.90 4.51
CA LEU A 83 -17.98 7.62 4.89
C LEU A 83 -17.81 6.15 5.28
N CYS A 84 -16.85 5.47 4.67
CA CYS A 84 -16.40 4.14 5.07
C CYS A 84 -15.03 4.23 5.73
N VAL A 85 -14.94 3.83 7.00
CA VAL A 85 -13.68 3.78 7.74
C VAL A 85 -13.11 2.37 7.67
N VAL A 86 -11.87 2.25 7.23
CA VAL A 86 -11.17 0.98 7.07
C VAL A 86 -9.81 1.00 7.77
N GLU A 87 -9.28 -0.18 8.08
CA GLU A 87 -8.00 -0.31 8.76
C GLU A 87 -6.81 -0.09 7.83
N GLU A 88 -6.89 -0.65 6.62
CA GLU A 88 -5.77 -0.67 5.67
C GLU A 88 -6.17 -0.25 4.25
N PRO A 89 -5.22 0.25 3.44
CA PRO A 89 -5.49 0.59 2.04
C PRO A 89 -6.02 -0.59 1.20
N LEU A 90 -5.64 -1.82 1.52
CA LEU A 90 -6.13 -3.01 0.82
C LEU A 90 -7.64 -3.20 0.97
N ASP A 91 -8.22 -2.76 2.09
CA ASP A 91 -9.67 -2.82 2.33
C ASP A 91 -10.42 -1.93 1.35
N VAL A 92 -9.88 -0.73 1.07
CA VAL A 92 -10.43 0.17 0.04
C VAL A 92 -10.45 -0.54 -1.31
N LEU A 93 -9.35 -1.16 -1.71
CA LEU A 93 -9.26 -1.88 -2.98
C LEU A 93 -10.27 -3.03 -3.07
N ALA A 94 -10.49 -3.75 -1.97
CA ALA A 94 -11.46 -4.83 -1.92
C ALA A 94 -12.90 -4.32 -2.10
N ILE A 95 -13.26 -3.21 -1.46
CA ILE A 95 -14.59 -2.59 -1.58
C ILE A 95 -14.78 -1.99 -2.98
N GLU A 96 -13.79 -1.28 -3.52
CA GLU A 96 -13.85 -0.69 -4.87
C GLU A 96 -14.06 -1.74 -5.96
N ARG A 97 -13.51 -2.95 -5.79
CA ARG A 97 -13.72 -4.05 -6.74
C ARG A 97 -15.17 -4.48 -6.88
N THR A 98 -16.00 -4.25 -5.88
CA THR A 98 -17.44 -4.57 -5.96
C THR A 98 -18.18 -3.64 -6.93
N GLY A 99 -17.70 -2.41 -7.11
CA GLY A 99 -18.36 -1.39 -7.92
C GLY A 99 -19.66 -0.84 -7.32
N GLU A 100 -20.03 -1.26 -6.11
CA GLU A 100 -21.31 -0.92 -5.48
C GLU A 100 -21.21 0.25 -4.49
N TYR A 101 -19.99 0.57 -4.01
CA TYR A 101 -19.78 1.64 -3.06
C TYR A 101 -19.44 2.95 -3.77
N HIS A 102 -20.15 4.01 -3.44
CA HIS A 102 -20.00 5.32 -4.09
C HIS A 102 -19.65 6.45 -3.11
N GLY A 103 -19.45 6.15 -1.84
CA GLY A 103 -19.03 7.10 -0.81
C GLY A 103 -17.54 7.38 -0.83
N VAL A 104 -17.08 8.03 0.23
CA VAL A 104 -15.66 8.32 0.49
C VAL A 104 -15.12 7.43 1.60
N TYR A 105 -13.80 7.44 1.79
CA TYR A 105 -13.12 6.57 2.75
C TYR A 105 -12.32 7.36 3.78
N HIS A 106 -11.99 6.70 4.87
CA HIS A 106 -10.93 7.09 5.78
C HIS A 106 -10.12 5.85 6.17
N VAL A 107 -8.82 5.86 5.88
CA VAL A 107 -7.91 4.75 6.17
C VAL A 107 -7.15 5.06 7.47
N LEU A 108 -7.27 4.18 8.45
CA LEU A 108 -6.68 4.37 9.78
C LEU A 108 -5.20 3.99 9.85
N HIS A 109 -4.74 3.11 8.98
CA HIS A 109 -3.40 2.49 9.04
C HIS A 109 -3.12 1.77 10.37
N GLY A 110 -4.15 1.14 10.93
CA GLY A 110 -4.07 0.40 12.17
C GLY A 110 -5.40 -0.25 12.54
N ALA A 111 -5.39 -1.11 13.56
CA ALA A 111 -6.58 -1.81 13.99
C ALA A 111 -7.62 -0.88 14.62
N LEU A 112 -8.90 -1.15 14.34
CA LEU A 112 -10.07 -0.43 14.90
C LEU A 112 -10.29 -0.64 16.40
N PHE A 113 -9.39 -1.31 17.11
CA PHE A 113 -9.46 -1.53 18.56
C PHE A 113 -9.05 -0.30 19.41
N VAL A 114 -9.06 0.89 18.83
CA VAL A 114 -9.00 2.11 19.62
C VAL A 114 -10.38 2.32 20.22
N GLU A 115 -10.46 2.38 21.56
CA GLU A 115 -11.68 2.78 22.24
C GLU A 115 -12.30 3.99 21.52
N LEU A 116 -13.42 3.77 20.85
CA LEU A 116 -14.21 4.80 20.15
C LEU A 116 -14.82 5.83 21.12
N ARG A 117 -14.09 6.27 22.14
CA ARG A 117 -14.62 7.23 23.11
C ARG A 117 -14.74 8.64 22.57
N HIS A 118 -14.14 8.96 21.39
CA HIS A 118 -14.15 10.31 20.85
C HIS A 118 -14.09 10.37 19.31
N VAL A 119 -14.95 9.61 18.62
CA VAL A 119 -15.20 9.90 17.20
C VAL A 119 -16.23 11.02 17.15
N VAL A 120 -15.78 12.25 17.00
CA VAL A 120 -16.66 13.37 16.69
C VAL A 120 -16.90 13.33 15.18
N LEU A 121 -18.05 12.81 14.77
CA LEU A 121 -18.52 12.96 13.40
C LEU A 121 -18.98 14.40 13.22
N ARG A 122 -18.29 15.15 12.38
CA ARG A 122 -18.77 16.47 11.92
C ARG A 122 -19.48 16.27 10.59
N ASP A 123 -20.67 16.81 10.48
CA ASP A 123 -21.38 16.90 9.21
C ASP A 123 -20.67 17.88 8.26
N ALA A 124 -21.12 17.92 7.02
CA ALA A 124 -20.57 18.83 6.01
C ALA A 124 -20.73 20.33 6.35
N ALA A 125 -21.50 20.66 7.39
CA ALA A 125 -21.70 22.02 7.90
C ALA A 125 -20.81 22.32 9.12
N GLY A 126 -20.01 21.32 9.60
CA GLY A 126 -19.12 21.51 10.75
C GLY A 126 -19.83 21.48 12.10
N GLN A 127 -21.07 21.01 12.15
CA GLN A 127 -21.84 20.88 13.38
C GLN A 127 -21.61 19.51 14.03
N THR A 128 -21.49 19.47 15.34
CA THR A 128 -21.38 18.25 16.15
C THR A 128 -22.76 17.82 16.62
N GLU A 129 -23.16 16.57 16.31
CA GLU A 129 -24.23 15.90 17.04
C GLU A 129 -23.73 15.27 18.33
#